data_eef25cdb0a9a56c3e41a6f36d5f1fb12
#
_entry.id   eef25cdb0a9a56c3e41a6f36d5f1fb12
#
_cell.length_a   1.000
_cell.length_b   1.000
_cell.length_c   1.000
_cell.angle_alpha   90.00
_cell.angle_beta   90.00
_cell.angle_gamma   90.00
#
_symmetry.space_group_name_H-M   'P 1'
#
loop_
_entity.id
_entity.type
_entity.pdbx_description
1 polymer ?
#
loop_
_entity_poly.entity_id
_entity_poly.type
_entity_poly.pdbx_seq_one_letter_code
_entity_poly.pdbx_strand_id
1 'polypeptide(L)'
;IETLAESKDFSALASEESFMNELVTINVHSTTDENQSPQVIVNVNGTNQPIIRGYPTLVRRKYVEVLARMKETKYSQITRNASAPDQIDMVARHGLCYPFDLVEDTNPRGRAWLQHVLAEPA
;
A
#
# COMPACT_ATOMS: atom_id res chain seq x y z
N ILE A 1 22.42 19.24 28.71
CA ILE A 1 21.55 18.14 29.17
C ILE A 1 20.30 18.04 28.31
N GLU A 2 19.66 19.15 28.03
CA GLU A 2 18.53 19.22 27.11
C GLU A 2 18.94 18.85 25.69
N THR A 3 20.13 19.24 25.29
CA THR A 3 20.68 18.97 23.95
C THR A 3 20.85 17.49 23.64
N LEU A 4 21.06 16.64 24.64
CA LEU A 4 21.18 15.19 24.41
C LEU A 4 19.84 14.54 24.06
N ALA A 5 18.76 14.93 24.73
CA ALA A 5 17.42 14.44 24.45
C ALA A 5 16.94 14.93 23.09
N GLU A 6 17.13 16.21 22.79
CA GLU A 6 16.80 16.79 21.49
C GLU A 6 17.60 16.13 20.35
N SER A 7 18.88 15.87 20.59
CA SER A 7 19.74 15.21 19.62
C SER A 7 19.29 13.78 19.30
N LYS A 8 18.81 13.04 20.30
CA LYS A 8 18.24 11.70 20.12
C LYS A 8 16.93 11.74 19.34
N ASP A 9 16.08 12.71 19.64
CA ASP A 9 14.80 12.89 18.93
C ASP A 9 15.04 13.26 17.46
N PHE A 10 15.98 14.17 17.20
CA PHE A 10 16.38 14.51 15.84
C PHE A 10 16.97 13.33 15.10
N SER A 11 17.79 12.54 15.76
CA SER A 11 18.41 11.36 15.17
C SER A 11 17.36 10.31 14.81
N ALA A 12 16.38 10.08 15.67
CA ALA A 12 15.28 9.16 15.42
C ALA A 12 14.42 9.62 14.24
N LEU A 13 14.07 10.91 14.21
CA LEU A 13 13.28 11.49 13.10
C LEU A 13 14.05 11.43 11.78
N ALA A 14 15.33 11.75 11.79
CA ALA A 14 16.18 11.68 10.60
C ALA A 14 16.29 10.25 10.08
N SER A 15 16.41 9.27 10.97
CA SER A 15 16.45 7.85 10.62
C SER A 15 15.15 7.40 9.99
N GLU A 16 14.03 7.80 10.56
CA GLU A 16 12.70 7.45 10.05
C GLU A 16 12.46 8.08 8.68
N GLU A 17 12.80 9.35 8.53
CA GLU A 17 12.69 10.06 7.27
C GLU A 17 13.58 9.45 6.20
N SER A 18 14.81 9.09 6.54
CA SER A 18 15.73 8.41 5.64
C SER A 18 15.17 7.05 5.19
N PHE A 19 14.60 6.28 6.11
CA PHE A 19 13.96 5.00 5.81
C PHE A 19 12.82 5.20 4.81
N MET A 20 11.95 6.18 5.03
CA MET A 20 10.79 6.44 4.19
C MET A 20 11.16 7.02 2.81
N ASN A 21 12.36 7.56 2.66
CA ASN A 21 12.84 8.07 1.37
C ASN A 21 13.70 7.06 0.59
N GLU A 22 13.93 5.86 1.14
CA GLU A 22 14.64 4.81 0.42
C GLU A 22 13.88 4.35 -0.81
N LEU A 23 14.60 4.05 -1.88
CA LEU A 23 14.03 3.54 -3.11
C LEU A 23 13.73 2.05 -2.99
N VAL A 24 12.55 1.68 -3.44
CA VAL A 24 12.04 0.31 -3.41
C VAL A 24 11.47 0.00 -4.79
N THR A 25 11.66 -1.21 -5.28
CA THR A 25 11.06 -1.64 -6.54
C THR A 25 9.76 -2.37 -6.27
N ILE A 26 8.67 -1.87 -6.85
CA ILE A 26 7.35 -2.50 -6.76
C ILE A 26 6.78 -2.72 -8.15
N ASN A 27 5.81 -3.62 -8.22
CA ASN A 27 5.04 -3.88 -9.43
C ASN A 27 3.56 -3.78 -9.08
N VAL A 28 2.90 -2.71 -9.50
CA VAL A 28 1.45 -2.58 -9.33
C VAL A 28 0.78 -3.46 -10.38
N HIS A 29 -0.15 -4.30 -9.94
CA HIS A 29 -0.81 -5.26 -10.81
C HIS A 29 -1.54 -4.57 -11.95
N SER A 30 -1.42 -5.12 -13.14
CA SER A 30 -2.19 -4.67 -14.29
C SER A 30 -3.66 -5.00 -14.10
N THR A 31 -4.52 -4.31 -14.84
CA THR A 31 -5.96 -4.53 -14.78
C THR A 31 -6.51 -4.68 -16.20
N THR A 32 -7.56 -5.49 -16.32
CA THR A 32 -8.34 -5.63 -17.55
C THR A 32 -9.58 -4.77 -17.53
N ASP A 33 -9.83 -4.07 -16.43
CA ASP A 33 -10.98 -3.17 -16.29
C ASP A 33 -10.76 -1.90 -17.10
N GLU A 34 -11.62 -1.67 -18.10
CA GLU A 34 -11.55 -0.50 -18.97
C GLU A 34 -11.79 0.81 -18.23
N ASN A 35 -12.47 0.76 -17.08
CA ASN A 35 -12.74 1.94 -16.26
C ASN A 35 -11.58 2.34 -15.37
N GLN A 36 -10.53 1.51 -15.29
CA GLN A 36 -9.35 1.82 -14.50
C GLN A 36 -8.21 2.28 -15.39
N SER A 37 -7.52 3.31 -14.94
CA SER A 37 -6.37 3.84 -15.65
C SER A 37 -5.19 2.85 -15.62
N PRO A 38 -4.41 2.74 -16.71
CA PRO A 38 -3.17 1.97 -16.70
C PRO A 38 -2.08 2.62 -15.86
N GLN A 39 -2.31 3.82 -15.36
CA GLN A 39 -1.38 4.58 -14.55
C GLN A 39 -2.03 4.93 -13.22
N VAL A 40 -1.28 4.73 -12.15
CA VAL A 40 -1.69 5.14 -10.80
C VAL A 40 -0.81 6.32 -10.39
N ILE A 41 -1.45 7.37 -9.87
CA ILE A 41 -0.73 8.55 -9.37
C ILE A 41 -0.86 8.59 -7.86
N VAL A 42 0.28 8.55 -7.17
CA VAL A 42 0.34 8.63 -5.71
C VAL A 42 0.88 10.00 -5.31
N ASN A 43 0.20 10.67 -4.40
CA ASN A 43 0.61 11.99 -3.93
C ASN A 43 1.06 11.90 -2.47
N VAL A 44 2.22 12.48 -2.18
CA VAL A 44 2.73 12.67 -0.82
C VAL A 44 3.23 14.10 -0.70
N ASN A 45 2.67 14.84 0.22
CA ASN A 45 3.04 16.22 0.49
C ASN A 45 3.06 17.11 -0.77
N GLY A 46 2.09 16.92 -1.65
CA GLY A 46 1.97 17.71 -2.87
C GLY A 46 2.81 17.25 -4.04
N THR A 47 3.62 16.20 -3.87
CA THR A 47 4.43 15.63 -4.94
C THR A 47 3.74 14.40 -5.51
N ASN A 48 3.52 14.38 -6.81
CA ASN A 48 2.91 13.26 -7.52
C ASN A 48 3.96 12.28 -8.00
N GLN A 49 3.70 10.99 -7.79
CA GLN A 49 4.50 9.90 -8.32
C GLN A 49 3.63 9.04 -9.23
N PRO A 50 3.79 9.13 -10.56
CA PRO A 50 3.09 8.25 -11.47
C PRO A 50 3.74 6.87 -11.49
N ILE A 51 2.89 5.84 -11.53
CA ILE A 51 3.31 4.44 -11.57
C ILE A 51 2.52 3.74 -12.67
N ILE A 52 3.22 3.14 -13.62
CA ILE A 52 2.58 2.38 -14.70
C ILE A 52 2.33 0.96 -14.21
N ARG A 53 1.10 0.48 -14.34
CA ARG A 53 0.71 -0.86 -13.92
C ARG A 53 1.41 -1.92 -14.79
N GLY A 54 1.80 -3.01 -14.14
CA GLY A 54 2.39 -4.16 -14.81
C GLY A 54 3.88 -4.05 -15.10
N TYR A 55 4.53 -2.97 -14.68
CA TYR A 55 5.97 -2.77 -14.86
C TYR A 55 6.65 -2.52 -13.52
N PRO A 56 7.79 -3.18 -13.24
CA PRO A 56 8.56 -2.87 -12.04
C PRO A 56 9.00 -1.41 -12.06
N THR A 57 8.73 -0.71 -10.99
CA THR A 57 9.00 0.73 -10.87
C THR A 57 9.72 1.02 -9.58
N LEU A 58 10.78 1.84 -9.65
CA LEU A 58 11.47 2.34 -8.47
C LEU A 58 10.72 3.54 -7.91
N VAL A 59 10.29 3.43 -6.66
CA VAL A 59 9.59 4.50 -5.96
C VAL A 59 10.13 4.61 -4.53
N ARG A 60 9.96 5.76 -3.92
CA ARG A 60 10.34 5.93 -2.52
C ARG A 60 9.35 5.19 -1.62
N ARG A 61 9.84 4.67 -0.52
CA ARG A 61 9.03 3.88 0.44
C ARG A 61 7.77 4.63 0.89
N LYS A 62 7.83 5.94 1.01
CA LYS A 62 6.67 6.76 1.40
C LYS A 62 5.47 6.62 0.44
N TYR A 63 5.73 6.40 -0.84
CA TYR A 63 4.67 6.15 -1.82
C TYR A 63 4.11 4.74 -1.68
N VAL A 64 4.97 3.77 -1.35
CA VAL A 64 4.54 2.40 -1.05
C VAL A 64 3.63 2.38 0.18
N GLU A 65 3.94 3.17 1.19
CA GLU A 65 3.09 3.31 2.38
C GLU A 65 1.69 3.77 2.01
N VAL A 66 1.57 4.79 1.17
CA VAL A 66 0.27 5.28 0.71
C VAL A 66 -0.52 4.19 0.00
N LEU A 67 0.13 3.46 -0.92
CA LEU A 67 -0.51 2.34 -1.63
C LEU A 67 -0.96 1.24 -0.66
N ALA A 68 -0.13 0.92 0.33
CA ALA A 68 -0.44 -0.12 1.31
C ALA A 68 -1.59 0.27 2.24
N ARG A 69 -1.78 1.56 2.48
CA ARG A 69 -2.86 2.06 3.33
C ARG A 69 -4.16 2.34 2.57
N MET A 70 -4.11 2.40 1.23
CA MET A 70 -5.32 2.58 0.41
C MET A 70 -6.05 1.25 0.28
N LYS A 71 -7.05 1.07 1.12
CA LYS A 71 -7.86 -0.14 1.15
C LYS A 71 -9.30 0.19 0.78
N GLU A 72 -9.95 -0.77 0.15
CA GLU A 72 -11.36 -0.68 -0.22
C GLU A 72 -12.12 -1.88 0.31
N THR A 73 -13.42 -1.72 0.48
CA THR A 73 -14.31 -2.79 0.86
C THR A 73 -15.27 -3.03 -0.29
N LYS A 74 -15.28 -4.26 -0.79
CA LYS A 74 -16.25 -4.69 -1.81
C LYS A 74 -17.26 -5.64 -1.18
N TYR A 75 -18.49 -5.50 -1.58
CA TYR A 75 -19.57 -6.38 -1.12
C TYR A 75 -19.98 -7.28 -2.27
N SER A 76 -20.12 -8.56 -1.99
CA SER A 76 -20.67 -9.52 -2.93
C SER A 76 -21.85 -10.24 -2.33
N GLN A 77 -22.83 -10.56 -3.18
CA GLN A 77 -24.00 -11.32 -2.78
C GLN A 77 -23.71 -12.79 -3.01
N ILE A 78 -23.98 -13.60 -1.98
CA ILE A 78 -23.82 -15.05 -2.05
C ILE A 78 -25.13 -15.70 -1.71
N THR A 79 -25.60 -16.61 -2.57
CA THR A 79 -26.78 -17.42 -2.28
C THR A 79 -26.37 -18.50 -1.28
N ARG A 80 -26.95 -18.43 -0.07
CA ARG A 80 -26.65 -19.34 1.04
C ARG A 80 -27.02 -20.78 0.74
N ASN A 81 -28.11 -20.96 0.04
CA ASN A 81 -28.68 -22.29 -0.23
C ASN A 81 -29.23 -22.30 -1.64
N ALA A 82 -28.75 -23.25 -2.46
CA ALA A 82 -29.18 -23.37 -3.85
C ALA A 82 -30.67 -23.70 -3.99
N SER A 83 -31.29 -24.33 -2.99
CA SER A 83 -32.70 -24.63 -2.97
C SER A 83 -33.59 -23.48 -2.51
N ALA A 84 -32.97 -22.40 -1.99
CA ALA A 84 -33.69 -21.19 -1.57
C ALA A 84 -32.92 -19.95 -2.12
N PRO A 85 -33.03 -19.69 -3.45
CA PRO A 85 -32.22 -18.64 -4.10
C PRO A 85 -32.57 -17.21 -3.68
N ASP A 86 -33.67 -17.01 -2.96
CA ASP A 86 -34.05 -15.73 -2.37
C ASP A 86 -33.30 -15.42 -1.06
N GLN A 87 -32.58 -16.40 -0.48
CA GLN A 87 -31.78 -16.19 0.69
C GLN A 87 -30.37 -15.79 0.27
N ILE A 88 -30.10 -14.50 0.34
CA ILE A 88 -28.82 -13.91 -0.08
C ILE A 88 -28.09 -13.34 1.13
N ASP A 89 -26.82 -13.70 1.26
CA ASP A 89 -25.92 -13.08 2.23
C ASP A 89 -25.05 -12.03 1.53
N MET A 90 -24.81 -10.93 2.23
CA MET A 90 -23.85 -9.91 1.80
C MET A 90 -22.52 -10.21 2.50
N VAL A 91 -21.48 -10.42 1.69
CA VAL A 91 -20.13 -10.67 2.20
C VAL A 91 -19.25 -9.46 1.89
N ALA A 92 -18.65 -8.89 2.94
CA ALA A 92 -17.69 -7.82 2.81
C ALA A 92 -16.30 -8.40 2.55
N ARG A 93 -15.62 -7.89 1.52
CA ARG A 93 -14.24 -8.25 1.21
C ARG A 93 -13.39 -7.00 1.26
N HIS A 94 -12.31 -7.07 2.03
CA HIS A 94 -11.37 -5.95 2.19
C HIS A 94 -10.11 -6.26 1.40
N GLY A 95 -9.59 -5.27 0.71
CA GLY A 95 -8.36 -5.43 -0.06
C GLY A 95 -7.75 -4.09 -0.45
N LEU A 96 -6.59 -4.14 -1.07
CA LEU A 96 -5.93 -2.95 -1.56
C LEU A 96 -6.68 -2.38 -2.76
N CYS A 97 -6.77 -1.05 -2.84
CA CYS A 97 -7.33 -0.37 -4.02
C CYS A 97 -6.48 -0.66 -5.26
N TYR A 98 -5.16 -0.70 -5.08
CA TYR A 98 -4.19 -0.97 -6.14
C TYR A 98 -3.24 -2.06 -5.67
N PRO A 99 -3.57 -3.34 -5.87
CA PRO A 99 -2.69 -4.44 -5.46
C PRO A 99 -1.32 -4.34 -6.12
N PHE A 100 -0.30 -4.59 -5.34
CA PHE A 100 1.09 -4.54 -5.81
C PHE A 100 1.94 -5.60 -5.14
N ASP A 101 3.06 -5.94 -5.78
CA ASP A 101 4.07 -6.83 -5.23
C ASP A 101 5.35 -6.07 -4.96
N LEU A 102 6.02 -6.42 -3.86
CA LEU A 102 7.35 -5.93 -3.59
C LEU A 102 8.35 -6.76 -4.39
N VAL A 103 8.98 -6.14 -5.38
CA VAL A 103 9.97 -6.81 -6.23
C VAL A 103 11.32 -6.86 -5.53
N GLU A 104 11.79 -5.72 -5.03
CA GLU A 104 13.09 -5.63 -4.36
C GLU A 104 13.07 -4.54 -3.31
N ASP A 105 13.58 -4.88 -2.12
CA ASP A 105 13.82 -3.92 -1.04
C ASP A 105 15.17 -4.29 -0.42
N THR A 106 16.16 -3.43 -0.57
CA THR A 106 17.51 -3.66 -0.09
C THR A 106 17.65 -3.52 1.43
N ASN A 107 16.66 -2.90 2.08
CA ASN A 107 16.66 -2.78 3.53
C ASN A 107 16.11 -4.07 4.15
N PRO A 108 16.89 -4.75 5.01
CA PRO A 108 16.41 -6.00 5.62
C PRO A 108 15.17 -5.84 6.51
N ARG A 109 14.86 -4.62 6.98
CA ARG A 109 13.66 -4.35 7.77
C ARG A 109 12.45 -3.96 6.91
N GLY A 110 12.67 -3.74 5.61
CA GLY A 110 11.63 -3.22 4.73
C GLY A 110 10.44 -4.16 4.56
N ARG A 111 10.70 -5.45 4.40
CA ARG A 111 9.64 -6.44 4.24
C ARG A 111 8.78 -6.59 5.49
N ALA A 112 9.41 -6.61 6.65
CA ALA A 112 8.70 -6.69 7.93
C ALA A 112 7.86 -5.43 8.17
N TRP A 113 8.39 -4.27 7.84
CA TRP A 113 7.67 -3.00 7.90
C TRP A 113 6.42 -3.02 7.01
N LEU A 114 6.57 -3.47 5.76
CA LEU A 114 5.46 -3.54 4.80
C LEU A 114 4.38 -4.51 5.27
N GLN A 115 4.77 -5.67 5.78
CA GLN A 115 3.83 -6.65 6.34
C GLN A 115 3.02 -6.03 7.49
N HIS A 116 3.68 -5.26 8.34
CA HIS A 116 3.03 -4.58 9.46
C HIS A 116 2.01 -3.54 8.97
N VAL A 117 2.37 -2.74 7.97
CA VAL A 117 1.47 -1.74 7.38
C VAL A 117 0.28 -2.41 6.71
N LEU A 118 0.52 -3.48 5.94
CA LEU A 118 -0.54 -4.21 5.26
C LEU A 118 -1.51 -4.89 6.24
N ALA A 119 -1.05 -5.26 7.41
CA ALA A 119 -1.87 -5.89 8.44
C ALA A 119 -2.75 -4.90 9.20
N GLU A 120 -2.50 -3.60 9.09
CA GLU A 120 -3.33 -2.59 9.74
C GLU A 120 -4.74 -2.60 9.15
N PRO A 121 -5.79 -2.47 9.98
CA PRO A 121 -7.16 -2.41 9.47
C PRO A 121 -7.40 -1.16 8.62
N ALA A 122 -8.34 -1.30 7.71
CA ALA A 122 -8.76 -0.19 6.85
C ALA A 122 -9.44 0.92 7.64
#